data_67fd0af89123ab7f8cc5b58d5d803a00
#
_entry.id   67fd0af89123ab7f8cc5b58d5d803a00
#
_cell.length_a   1.000
_cell.length_b   1.000
_cell.length_c   1.000
_cell.angle_alpha   90.00
_cell.angle_beta   90.00
_cell.angle_gamma   90.00
#
_symmetry.space_group_name_H-M   'P 1'
#
loop_
_entity.id
_entity.type
_entity.pdbx_description
1 polymer ?
#
loop_
_entity_poly.entity_id
_entity_poly.type
_entity_poly.pdbx_seq_one_letter_code
_entity_poly.pdbx_strand_id
1 'polypeptide(L)'
;MNAIDIAILTVVGVLAVLGIRRGFLLGTLDLAAVAVAVGVAAVSYRHLIDPLIDLGLGRASAAIVAFAAVNVAAQFVVSLVNRALFRPLRRWRPPWPLRWSNGVLGLIPGAVKGLTIAAVVVLPLAFLQRPLVLSNEVRDSRLADPLIGGGLDVLYEAVDRYDIDLGDFAVITSRPAEGAIELPFKVSSGLVDDIASAAEMLTLVNQERDKAGLKPVTVDPELASVAVAHSEEMFRLGYFAHVSPVSGEPSDRLDAAGIQYLATGENLAYASSLRVAHLGLMNSPSHRANILNPRFTRLGVGVVRSSNRGFMFTQEFAV
;
A
#
# COMPACT_ATOMS: atom_id res chain seq x y z
N MET A 1 8.71 16.29 -12.60
CA MET A 1 8.04 15.21 -13.36
C MET A 1 9.13 14.27 -13.86
N ASN A 2 9.01 13.00 -13.55
CA ASN A 2 9.93 11.95 -14.00
C ASN A 2 9.31 11.10 -15.13
N ALA A 3 9.99 10.04 -15.57
CA ALA A 3 9.53 9.16 -16.64
C ALA A 3 8.18 8.49 -16.33
N ILE A 4 7.92 8.17 -15.05
CA ILE A 4 6.65 7.58 -14.59
C ILE A 4 5.50 8.58 -14.70
N ASP A 5 5.70 9.83 -14.31
CA ASP A 5 4.70 10.88 -14.47
C ASP A 5 4.28 11.04 -15.93
N ILE A 6 5.27 11.05 -16.84
CA ILE A 6 5.03 11.16 -18.28
C ILE A 6 4.27 9.93 -18.80
N ALA A 7 4.63 8.73 -18.36
CA ALA A 7 3.96 7.50 -18.75
C ALA A 7 2.49 7.49 -18.26
N ILE A 8 2.23 7.88 -17.01
CA ILE A 8 0.87 8.01 -16.47
C ILE A 8 0.04 9.00 -17.30
N LEU A 9 0.55 10.21 -17.52
CA LEU A 9 -0.16 11.23 -18.31
C LEU A 9 -0.40 10.77 -19.73
N THR A 10 0.55 10.07 -20.34
CA THR A 10 0.41 9.53 -21.71
C THR A 10 -0.71 8.48 -21.75
N VAL A 11 -0.72 7.52 -20.83
CA VAL A 11 -1.76 6.49 -20.77
C VAL A 11 -3.14 7.12 -20.53
N VAL A 12 -3.25 8.02 -19.56
CA VAL A 12 -4.51 8.70 -19.24
C VAL A 12 -4.98 9.56 -20.43
N GLY A 13 -4.09 10.34 -21.04
CA GLY A 13 -4.42 11.21 -22.17
C GLY A 13 -4.85 10.44 -23.41
N VAL A 14 -4.12 9.38 -23.76
CA VAL A 14 -4.47 8.50 -24.90
C VAL A 14 -5.82 7.85 -24.67
N LEU A 15 -6.08 7.29 -23.50
CA LEU A 15 -7.34 6.62 -23.20
C LEU A 15 -8.51 7.60 -23.07
N ALA A 16 -8.29 8.81 -22.57
CA ALA A 16 -9.29 9.87 -22.59
C ALA A 16 -9.70 10.24 -24.03
N VAL A 17 -8.73 10.47 -24.91
CA VAL A 17 -9.00 10.77 -26.34
C VAL A 17 -9.69 9.60 -27.05
N LEU A 18 -9.26 8.37 -26.80
CA LEU A 18 -9.95 7.18 -27.31
C LEU A 18 -11.38 7.07 -26.78
N GLY A 19 -11.61 7.55 -25.57
CA GLY A 19 -12.93 7.64 -24.94
C GLY A 19 -13.91 8.50 -25.74
N ILE A 20 -13.45 9.57 -26.44
CA ILE A 20 -14.30 10.38 -27.33
C ILE A 20 -14.90 9.51 -28.44
N ARG A 21 -14.07 8.66 -29.06
CA ARG A 21 -14.53 7.75 -30.12
C ARG A 21 -15.47 6.67 -29.63
N ARG A 22 -15.28 6.25 -28.38
CA ARG A 22 -16.10 5.23 -27.72
C ARG A 22 -17.45 5.77 -27.27
N GLY A 23 -17.46 7.02 -26.82
CA GLY A 23 -18.60 7.70 -26.21
C GLY A 23 -18.80 7.31 -24.74
N PHE A 24 -19.57 8.14 -24.03
CA PHE A 24 -19.82 7.99 -22.59
C PHE A 24 -20.51 6.66 -22.26
N LEU A 25 -21.60 6.33 -22.96
CA LEU A 25 -22.40 5.14 -22.66
C LEU A 25 -21.61 3.84 -22.80
N LEU A 26 -20.84 3.67 -23.87
CA LEU A 26 -20.01 2.48 -24.04
C LEU A 26 -18.76 2.53 -23.15
N GLY A 27 -18.23 3.71 -22.87
CA GLY A 27 -17.11 3.92 -21.97
C GLY A 27 -17.44 3.53 -20.54
N THR A 28 -18.61 3.88 -20.02
CA THR A 28 -19.08 3.48 -18.68
C THR A 28 -19.30 1.98 -18.57
N LEU A 29 -19.82 1.33 -19.62
CA LEU A 29 -19.94 -0.13 -19.68
C LEU A 29 -18.57 -0.82 -19.68
N ASP A 30 -17.58 -0.23 -20.38
CA ASP A 30 -16.21 -0.74 -20.34
C ASP A 30 -15.57 -0.57 -18.96
N LEU A 31 -15.86 0.53 -18.23
CA LEU A 31 -15.42 0.70 -16.83
C LEU A 31 -16.05 -0.31 -15.89
N ALA A 32 -17.35 -0.55 -16.01
CA ALA A 32 -18.03 -1.58 -15.24
C ALA A 32 -17.40 -2.97 -15.49
N ALA A 33 -17.04 -3.25 -16.74
CA ALA A 33 -16.33 -4.48 -17.10
C ALA A 33 -14.95 -4.59 -16.41
N VAL A 34 -14.21 -3.48 -16.31
CA VAL A 34 -12.93 -3.44 -15.59
C VAL A 34 -13.14 -3.70 -14.10
N ALA A 35 -14.14 -3.06 -13.48
CA ALA A 35 -14.45 -3.27 -12.06
C ALA A 35 -14.82 -4.74 -11.76
N VAL A 36 -15.63 -5.37 -12.62
CA VAL A 36 -15.96 -6.80 -12.50
C VAL A 36 -14.70 -7.66 -12.63
N ALA A 37 -13.81 -7.38 -13.58
CA ALA A 37 -12.58 -8.15 -13.77
C ALA A 37 -11.63 -8.04 -12.57
N VAL A 38 -11.51 -6.85 -11.98
CA VAL A 38 -10.74 -6.64 -10.75
C VAL A 38 -11.36 -7.43 -9.59
N GLY A 39 -12.69 -7.39 -9.44
CA GLY A 39 -13.38 -8.18 -8.42
C GLY A 39 -13.17 -9.69 -8.58
N VAL A 40 -13.25 -10.21 -9.81
CA VAL A 40 -12.94 -11.63 -10.09
C VAL A 40 -11.50 -11.95 -9.75
N ALA A 41 -10.56 -11.08 -10.10
CA ALA A 41 -9.15 -11.28 -9.78
C ALA A 41 -8.92 -11.30 -8.26
N ALA A 42 -9.52 -10.37 -7.52
CA ALA A 42 -9.39 -10.28 -6.06
C ALA A 42 -9.85 -11.55 -5.32
N VAL A 43 -10.87 -12.23 -5.85
CA VAL A 43 -11.37 -13.48 -5.25
C VAL A 43 -10.60 -14.72 -5.73
N SER A 44 -10.08 -14.70 -6.97
CA SER A 44 -9.61 -15.93 -7.63
C SER A 44 -8.08 -16.06 -7.70
N TYR A 45 -7.28 -15.00 -7.49
CA TYR A 45 -5.83 -15.02 -7.66
C TYR A 45 -5.11 -16.06 -6.78
N ARG A 46 -5.67 -16.37 -5.61
CA ARG A 46 -5.10 -17.32 -4.63
C ARG A 46 -4.85 -18.71 -5.23
N HIS A 47 -5.71 -19.14 -6.14
CA HIS A 47 -5.57 -20.46 -6.78
C HIS A 47 -4.33 -20.61 -7.67
N LEU A 48 -3.68 -19.48 -8.03
CA LEU A 48 -2.45 -19.50 -8.83
C LEU A 48 -1.19 -19.25 -8.01
N ILE A 49 -1.28 -18.94 -6.70
CA ILE A 49 -0.12 -18.63 -5.88
C ILE A 49 0.81 -19.83 -5.75
N ASP A 50 0.29 -20.97 -5.29
CA ASP A 50 1.10 -22.16 -5.04
C ASP A 50 1.78 -22.69 -6.33
N PRO A 51 1.08 -22.81 -7.48
CA PRO A 51 1.75 -23.14 -8.74
C PRO A 51 2.88 -22.19 -9.15
N LEU A 52 2.76 -20.89 -8.83
CA LEU A 52 3.80 -19.91 -9.13
C LEU A 52 4.98 -19.97 -8.14
N ILE A 53 4.75 -20.36 -6.89
CA ILE A 53 5.80 -20.65 -5.92
C ILE A 53 6.60 -21.88 -6.37
N ASP A 54 5.95 -22.92 -6.85
CA ASP A 54 6.59 -24.13 -7.37
C ASP A 54 7.48 -23.84 -8.59
N LEU A 55 7.18 -22.76 -9.34
CA LEU A 55 8.04 -22.24 -10.41
C LEU A 55 9.20 -21.36 -9.91
N GLY A 56 9.39 -21.24 -8.60
CA GLY A 56 10.51 -20.52 -7.98
C GLY A 56 10.25 -19.03 -7.70
N LEU A 57 9.00 -18.57 -7.78
CA LEU A 57 8.68 -17.20 -7.37
C LEU A 57 8.55 -17.12 -5.84
N GLY A 58 9.04 -16.04 -5.25
CA GLY A 58 8.70 -15.71 -3.84
C GLY A 58 7.19 -15.44 -3.70
N ARG A 59 6.60 -15.75 -2.54
CA ARG A 59 5.14 -15.69 -2.30
C ARG A 59 4.50 -14.35 -2.69
N ALA A 60 5.10 -13.21 -2.30
CA ALA A 60 4.61 -11.89 -2.69
C ALA A 60 4.63 -11.66 -4.21
N SER A 61 5.71 -12.08 -4.88
CA SER A 61 5.81 -11.98 -6.35
C SER A 61 4.80 -12.91 -7.03
N ALA A 62 4.59 -14.12 -6.50
CA ALA A 62 3.60 -15.07 -7.00
C ALA A 62 2.18 -14.49 -6.90
N ALA A 63 1.84 -13.87 -5.76
CA ALA A 63 0.54 -13.22 -5.57
C ALA A 63 0.30 -12.07 -6.56
N ILE A 64 1.29 -11.19 -6.77
CA ILE A 64 1.22 -10.09 -7.75
C ILE A 64 1.01 -10.64 -9.18
N VAL A 65 1.81 -11.63 -9.57
CA VAL A 65 1.72 -12.24 -10.90
C VAL A 65 0.38 -12.98 -11.08
N ALA A 66 -0.08 -13.71 -10.05
CA ALA A 66 -1.37 -14.39 -10.03
C ALA A 66 -2.53 -13.40 -10.23
N PHE A 67 -2.54 -12.32 -9.43
CA PHE A 67 -3.57 -11.28 -9.56
C PHE A 67 -3.58 -10.64 -10.94
N ALA A 68 -2.41 -10.27 -11.48
CA ALA A 68 -2.28 -9.67 -12.80
C ALA A 68 -2.77 -10.64 -13.90
N ALA A 69 -2.38 -11.91 -13.85
CA ALA A 69 -2.78 -12.92 -14.82
C ALA A 69 -4.29 -13.16 -14.80
N VAL A 70 -4.88 -13.35 -13.61
CA VAL A 70 -6.35 -13.51 -13.47
C VAL A 70 -7.09 -12.27 -13.93
N ASN A 71 -6.61 -11.08 -13.57
CA ASN A 71 -7.23 -9.82 -14.01
C ASN A 71 -7.24 -9.68 -15.53
N VAL A 72 -6.13 -9.97 -16.21
CA VAL A 72 -6.05 -9.92 -17.68
C VAL A 72 -7.00 -10.94 -18.31
N ALA A 73 -7.02 -12.17 -17.81
CA ALA A 73 -7.94 -13.21 -18.30
C ALA A 73 -9.41 -12.81 -18.08
N ALA A 74 -9.76 -12.33 -16.88
CA ALA A 74 -11.11 -11.85 -16.57
C ALA A 74 -11.50 -10.67 -17.45
N GLN A 75 -10.64 -9.69 -17.68
CA GLN A 75 -10.91 -8.57 -18.57
C GLN A 75 -11.19 -9.03 -20.02
N PHE A 76 -10.44 -10.02 -20.49
CA PHE A 76 -10.66 -10.59 -21.82
C PHE A 76 -12.07 -11.22 -21.90
N VAL A 77 -12.42 -12.09 -20.97
CA VAL A 77 -13.75 -12.77 -20.94
C VAL A 77 -14.88 -11.74 -20.81
N VAL A 78 -14.80 -10.85 -19.80
CA VAL A 78 -15.84 -9.83 -19.56
C VAL A 78 -15.98 -8.90 -20.77
N SER A 79 -14.89 -8.57 -21.46
CA SER A 79 -14.93 -7.75 -22.68
C SER A 79 -15.64 -8.44 -23.84
N LEU A 80 -15.46 -9.77 -23.97
CA LEU A 80 -16.21 -10.56 -24.98
C LEU A 80 -17.72 -10.59 -24.67
N VAL A 81 -18.07 -10.86 -23.41
CA VAL A 81 -19.46 -10.85 -22.93
C VAL A 81 -20.08 -9.46 -23.15
N ASN A 82 -19.40 -8.39 -22.77
CA ASN A 82 -19.82 -7.02 -22.96
C ASN A 82 -20.01 -6.69 -24.46
N ARG A 83 -19.12 -7.17 -25.33
CA ARG A 83 -19.27 -7.01 -26.79
C ARG A 83 -20.51 -7.73 -27.34
N ALA A 84 -20.82 -8.91 -26.83
CA ALA A 84 -21.97 -9.69 -27.26
C ALA A 84 -23.28 -9.07 -26.77
N LEU A 85 -23.39 -8.76 -25.46
CA LEU A 85 -24.59 -8.22 -24.85
C LEU A 85 -24.99 -6.85 -25.40
N PHE A 86 -24.02 -5.95 -25.60
CA PHE A 86 -24.27 -4.58 -26.01
C PHE A 86 -24.07 -4.33 -27.50
N ARG A 87 -24.17 -5.39 -28.34
CA ARG A 87 -24.19 -5.27 -29.81
C ARG A 87 -25.23 -4.25 -30.32
N PRO A 88 -26.48 -4.23 -29.85
CA PRO A 88 -27.47 -3.26 -30.32
C PRO A 88 -27.05 -1.82 -30.01
N LEU A 89 -26.55 -1.56 -28.80
CA LEU A 89 -26.08 -0.22 -28.39
C LEU A 89 -24.90 0.25 -29.21
N ARG A 90 -24.00 -0.65 -29.61
CA ARG A 90 -22.86 -0.34 -30.51
C ARG A 90 -23.28 0.01 -31.93
N ARG A 91 -24.43 -0.46 -32.38
CA ARG A 91 -25.00 -0.16 -33.70
C ARG A 91 -25.91 1.06 -33.67
N TRP A 92 -26.28 1.54 -32.49
CA TRP A 92 -27.13 2.70 -32.33
C TRP A 92 -26.42 3.97 -32.83
N ARG A 93 -27.11 4.72 -33.70
CA ARG A 93 -26.63 5.98 -34.26
C ARG A 93 -27.55 7.11 -33.80
N PRO A 94 -27.28 7.74 -32.67
CA PRO A 94 -28.09 8.83 -32.15
C PRO A 94 -28.00 10.06 -33.07
N PRO A 95 -28.96 11.01 -32.99
CA PRO A 95 -28.91 12.30 -33.64
C PRO A 95 -27.61 13.05 -33.32
N TRP A 96 -27.20 13.96 -34.24
CA TRP A 96 -25.90 14.65 -34.14
C TRP A 96 -25.63 15.31 -32.77
N PRO A 97 -26.56 16.06 -32.12
CA PRO A 97 -26.29 16.68 -30.83
C PRO A 97 -25.97 15.65 -29.74
N LEU A 98 -26.76 14.56 -29.66
CA LEU A 98 -26.58 13.48 -28.71
C LEU A 98 -25.29 12.68 -28.97
N ARG A 99 -24.92 12.51 -30.24
CA ARG A 99 -23.67 11.86 -30.61
C ARG A 99 -22.46 12.70 -30.20
N TRP A 100 -22.52 14.01 -30.39
CA TRP A 100 -21.45 14.93 -30.01
C TRP A 100 -21.26 14.95 -28.50
N SER A 101 -22.36 15.17 -27.74
CA SER A 101 -22.28 15.18 -26.26
C SER A 101 -21.82 13.85 -25.68
N ASN A 102 -22.35 12.73 -26.19
CA ASN A 102 -21.91 11.40 -25.79
C ASN A 102 -20.42 11.16 -26.10
N GLY A 103 -19.91 11.69 -27.22
CA GLY A 103 -18.49 11.64 -27.56
C GLY A 103 -17.64 12.45 -26.59
N VAL A 104 -17.96 13.73 -26.39
CA VAL A 104 -17.19 14.61 -25.47
C VAL A 104 -17.20 14.07 -24.05
N LEU A 105 -18.35 13.67 -23.54
CA LEU A 105 -18.47 13.05 -22.22
C LEU A 105 -17.68 11.73 -22.11
N GLY A 106 -17.40 11.07 -23.21
CA GLY A 106 -16.58 9.86 -23.29
C GLY A 106 -15.13 10.06 -22.81
N LEU A 107 -14.64 11.33 -22.77
CA LEU A 107 -13.35 11.67 -22.14
C LEU A 107 -13.29 11.17 -20.67
N ILE A 108 -14.41 11.30 -19.94
CA ILE A 108 -14.47 10.96 -18.51
C ILE A 108 -14.18 9.46 -18.28
N PRO A 109 -15.00 8.52 -18.83
CA PRO A 109 -14.71 7.10 -18.64
C PRO A 109 -13.38 6.67 -19.27
N GLY A 110 -12.93 7.35 -20.34
CA GLY A 110 -11.60 7.12 -20.89
C GLY A 110 -10.47 7.48 -19.94
N ALA A 111 -10.54 8.66 -19.32
CA ALA A 111 -9.57 9.11 -18.33
C ALA A 111 -9.57 8.23 -17.06
N VAL A 112 -10.75 7.89 -16.54
CA VAL A 112 -10.90 6.99 -15.39
C VAL A 112 -10.28 5.63 -15.68
N LYS A 113 -10.54 5.06 -16.87
CA LYS A 113 -9.89 3.82 -17.30
C LYS A 113 -8.37 3.94 -17.36
N GLY A 114 -7.87 5.09 -17.83
CA GLY A 114 -6.44 5.38 -17.85
C GLY A 114 -5.82 5.41 -16.47
N LEU A 115 -6.46 6.07 -15.52
CA LEU A 115 -6.05 6.12 -14.12
C LEU A 115 -6.08 4.73 -13.47
N THR A 116 -7.14 3.95 -13.73
CA THR A 116 -7.24 2.57 -13.20
C THR A 116 -6.11 1.69 -13.73
N ILE A 117 -5.79 1.77 -15.02
CA ILE A 117 -4.68 1.00 -15.60
C ILE A 117 -3.34 1.47 -15.03
N ALA A 118 -3.13 2.79 -14.90
CA ALA A 118 -1.93 3.33 -14.27
C ALA A 118 -1.78 2.84 -12.83
N ALA A 119 -2.85 2.87 -12.03
CA ALA A 119 -2.84 2.37 -10.65
C ALA A 119 -2.51 0.87 -10.59
N VAL A 120 -3.14 0.05 -11.43
CA VAL A 120 -2.90 -1.41 -11.50
C VAL A 120 -1.45 -1.74 -11.88
N VAL A 121 -0.77 -0.87 -12.63
CA VAL A 121 0.65 -1.04 -13.00
C VAL A 121 1.57 -0.48 -11.92
N VAL A 122 1.29 0.71 -11.41
CA VAL A 122 2.16 1.42 -10.47
C VAL A 122 2.12 0.78 -9.08
N LEU A 123 0.94 0.34 -8.62
CA LEU A 123 0.79 -0.27 -7.29
C LEU A 123 1.73 -1.48 -7.09
N PRO A 124 1.72 -2.52 -7.94
CA PRO A 124 2.64 -3.65 -7.80
C PRO A 124 4.12 -3.24 -7.86
N LEU A 125 4.46 -2.26 -8.71
CA LEU A 125 5.85 -1.77 -8.82
C LEU A 125 6.33 -1.10 -7.53
N ALA A 126 5.44 -0.44 -6.79
CA ALA A 126 5.75 0.14 -5.48
C ALA A 126 6.08 -0.92 -4.42
N PHE A 127 5.53 -2.15 -4.57
CA PHE A 127 5.75 -3.27 -3.64
C PHE A 127 6.93 -4.17 -4.01
N LEU A 128 7.54 -4.01 -5.19
CA LEU A 128 8.69 -4.82 -5.58
C LEU A 128 9.91 -4.50 -4.73
N GLN A 129 10.37 -5.48 -3.95
CA GLN A 129 11.50 -5.38 -3.01
C GLN A 129 12.89 -5.35 -3.67
N ARG A 130 12.99 -5.62 -4.97
CA ARG A 130 14.25 -5.53 -5.69
C ARG A 130 14.45 -4.12 -6.24
N PRO A 131 15.68 -3.55 -6.13
CA PRO A 131 15.97 -2.26 -6.71
C PRO A 131 15.99 -2.36 -8.24
N LEU A 132 14.83 -2.43 -8.84
CA LEU A 132 14.70 -2.07 -10.24
C LEU A 132 14.80 -0.55 -10.32
N VAL A 133 15.52 -0.03 -11.29
CA VAL A 133 15.57 1.42 -11.58
C VAL A 133 14.17 2.03 -11.59
N LEU A 134 13.17 1.24 -12.04
CA LEU A 134 11.77 1.61 -12.07
C LEU A 134 11.15 1.86 -10.68
N SER A 135 11.57 1.16 -9.62
CA SER A 135 10.97 1.34 -8.28
C SER A 135 11.38 2.68 -7.64
N ASN A 136 12.57 3.17 -7.92
CA ASN A 136 13.00 4.49 -7.47
C ASN A 136 12.25 5.59 -8.24
N GLU A 137 12.10 5.44 -9.55
CA GLU A 137 11.31 6.35 -10.40
C GLU A 137 9.84 6.43 -9.96
N VAL A 138 9.25 5.32 -9.51
CA VAL A 138 7.88 5.31 -8.97
C VAL A 138 7.78 6.09 -7.65
N ARG A 139 8.77 5.94 -6.75
CA ARG A 139 8.83 6.68 -5.48
C ARG A 139 8.98 8.18 -5.66
N ASP A 140 9.73 8.59 -6.69
CA ASP A 140 9.98 10.01 -6.98
C ASP A 140 8.88 10.64 -7.87
N SER A 141 7.85 9.88 -8.23
CA SER A 141 6.76 10.32 -9.09
C SER A 141 5.68 11.06 -8.31
N ARG A 142 5.38 12.29 -8.69
CA ARG A 142 4.31 13.11 -8.08
C ARG A 142 2.91 12.58 -8.39
N LEU A 143 2.74 11.87 -9.50
CA LEU A 143 1.44 11.32 -9.92
C LEU A 143 1.23 9.89 -9.44
N ALA A 144 2.31 9.13 -9.24
CA ALA A 144 2.21 7.79 -8.65
C ALA A 144 1.76 7.84 -7.18
N ASP A 145 2.19 8.83 -6.43
CA ASP A 145 1.88 9.02 -5.02
C ASP A 145 0.38 8.99 -4.69
N PRO A 146 -0.46 9.86 -5.28
CA PRO A 146 -1.91 9.81 -5.04
C PRO A 146 -2.57 8.55 -5.62
N LEU A 147 -2.01 7.95 -6.68
CA LEU A 147 -2.52 6.68 -7.22
C LEU A 147 -2.22 5.50 -6.29
N ILE A 148 -1.04 5.49 -5.67
CA ILE A 148 -0.67 4.48 -4.67
C ILE A 148 -1.54 4.66 -3.42
N GLY A 149 -1.63 5.88 -2.87
CA GLY A 149 -2.44 6.18 -1.70
C GLY A 149 -3.90 5.82 -1.91
N GLY A 150 -4.56 6.41 -2.92
CA GLY A 150 -5.96 6.12 -3.20
C GLY A 150 -6.23 4.67 -3.62
N GLY A 151 -5.28 4.02 -4.31
CA GLY A 151 -5.37 2.60 -4.65
C GLY A 151 -5.28 1.70 -3.41
N LEU A 152 -4.44 2.06 -2.45
CA LEU A 152 -4.33 1.35 -1.16
C LEU A 152 -5.58 1.56 -0.30
N ASP A 153 -6.13 2.76 -0.25
CA ASP A 153 -7.37 3.03 0.50
C ASP A 153 -8.52 2.17 -0.04
N VAL A 154 -8.69 2.10 -1.37
CA VAL A 154 -9.69 1.23 -2.01
C VAL A 154 -9.40 -0.25 -1.73
N LEU A 155 -8.13 -0.65 -1.75
CA LEU A 155 -7.73 -2.03 -1.44
C LEU A 155 -8.06 -2.38 0.01
N TYR A 156 -7.73 -1.52 0.97
CA TYR A 156 -8.04 -1.74 2.39
C TYR A 156 -9.53 -1.76 2.67
N GLU A 157 -10.31 -0.86 2.07
CA GLU A 157 -11.77 -0.90 2.18
C GLU A 157 -12.37 -2.20 1.61
N ALA A 158 -11.82 -2.68 0.49
CA ALA A 158 -12.24 -3.95 -0.10
C ALA A 158 -11.84 -5.14 0.78
N VAL A 159 -10.65 -5.12 1.37
CA VAL A 159 -10.14 -6.12 2.30
C VAL A 159 -11.03 -6.24 3.53
N ASP A 160 -11.35 -5.11 4.16
CA ASP A 160 -12.21 -5.07 5.35
C ASP A 160 -13.63 -5.52 5.03
N ARG A 161 -14.17 -5.10 3.88
CA ARG A 161 -15.54 -5.42 3.45
C ARG A 161 -15.75 -6.86 3.01
N TYR A 162 -14.73 -7.47 2.39
CA TYR A 162 -14.84 -8.80 1.78
C TYR A 162 -13.99 -9.86 2.48
N ASP A 163 -13.45 -9.55 3.66
CA ASP A 163 -12.58 -10.44 4.45
C ASP A 163 -11.45 -11.05 3.58
N ILE A 164 -10.83 -10.19 2.75
CA ILE A 164 -9.75 -10.59 1.86
C ILE A 164 -8.48 -10.70 2.70
N ASP A 165 -7.97 -11.92 2.88
CA ASP A 165 -6.69 -12.14 3.53
C ASP A 165 -5.54 -11.62 2.65
N LEU A 166 -4.97 -10.50 3.02
CA LEU A 166 -3.78 -9.92 2.40
C LEU A 166 -2.47 -10.43 3.02
N GLY A 167 -2.49 -11.55 3.75
CA GLY A 167 -1.30 -12.05 4.44
C GLY A 167 -0.03 -12.12 3.58
N ASP A 168 -0.18 -12.16 2.26
CA ASP A 168 0.93 -12.17 1.30
C ASP A 168 1.37 -10.78 0.82
N PHE A 169 0.52 -9.76 1.02
CA PHE A 169 0.77 -8.36 0.67
C PHE A 169 0.89 -7.46 1.90
N ALA A 170 0.72 -8.04 3.11
CA ALA A 170 0.34 -7.30 4.29
C ALA A 170 1.50 -6.55 4.93
N VAL A 171 1.13 -5.38 5.39
CA VAL A 171 1.64 -4.82 6.63
C VAL A 171 1.19 -5.75 7.75
N ILE A 172 2.11 -6.42 8.41
CA ILE A 172 1.82 -7.01 9.69
C ILE A 172 1.87 -5.86 10.70
N THR A 173 0.74 -5.57 11.33
CA THR A 173 0.68 -4.65 12.48
C THR A 173 0.31 -5.48 13.69
N SER A 174 1.07 -5.37 14.77
CA SER A 174 0.80 -6.08 16.02
C SER A 174 -0.16 -5.26 16.89
N ARG A 175 -1.17 -5.90 17.45
CA ARG A 175 -2.01 -5.29 18.50
C ARG A 175 -1.44 -5.67 19.87
N PRO A 176 -1.48 -4.76 20.87
CA PRO A 176 -0.94 -5.04 22.21
C PRO A 176 -1.48 -6.31 22.87
N ALA A 177 -2.68 -6.76 22.50
CA ALA A 177 -3.32 -7.97 23.03
C ALA A 177 -3.00 -9.25 22.23
N GLU A 178 -2.30 -9.15 21.10
CA GLU A 178 -1.90 -10.30 20.28
C GLU A 178 -0.55 -10.82 20.76
N GLY A 179 -0.42 -12.14 20.90
CA GLY A 179 0.84 -12.79 21.22
C GLY A 179 1.88 -12.58 20.10
N ALA A 180 3.11 -12.98 20.37
CA ALA A 180 4.19 -12.87 19.39
C ALA A 180 3.86 -13.68 18.11
N ILE A 181 4.01 -13.02 16.95
CA ILE A 181 3.94 -13.67 15.64
C ILE A 181 5.34 -14.19 15.33
N GLU A 182 5.49 -15.49 15.14
CA GLU A 182 6.75 -16.08 14.71
C GLU A 182 6.95 -15.80 13.22
N LEU A 183 8.08 -15.18 12.87
CA LEU A 183 8.44 -14.93 11.49
C LEU A 183 9.09 -16.19 10.88
N PRO A 184 8.78 -16.55 9.63
CA PRO A 184 9.35 -17.75 8.99
C PRO A 184 10.82 -17.57 8.58
N PHE A 185 11.52 -16.58 9.15
CA PHE A 185 12.92 -16.28 8.85
C PHE A 185 13.58 -15.55 10.02
N LYS A 186 14.92 -15.61 10.06
CA LYS A 186 15.79 -14.79 10.90
C LYS A 186 16.82 -14.10 10.02
N VAL A 187 17.17 -12.87 10.35
CA VAL A 187 18.15 -12.08 9.58
C VAL A 187 19.36 -11.81 10.48
N SER A 188 20.47 -12.53 10.22
CA SER A 188 21.71 -12.41 11.02
C SER A 188 22.66 -11.32 10.53
N SER A 189 22.52 -10.86 9.27
CA SER A 189 23.42 -9.89 8.65
C SER A 189 22.72 -9.05 7.60
N GLY A 190 23.31 -7.91 7.22
CA GLY A 190 22.77 -7.02 6.19
C GLY A 190 21.54 -6.23 6.63
N LEU A 191 21.34 -6.07 7.95
CA LEU A 191 20.39 -5.11 8.50
C LEU A 191 21.00 -3.71 8.46
N VAL A 192 20.21 -2.73 8.07
CA VAL A 192 20.61 -1.33 7.94
C VAL A 192 19.59 -0.46 8.65
N ASP A 193 20.05 0.40 9.56
CA ASP A 193 19.23 1.48 10.12
C ASP A 193 18.93 2.50 9.01
N ASP A 194 17.64 2.66 8.68
CA ASP A 194 17.18 3.55 7.60
C ASP A 194 16.70 4.88 8.18
N ILE A 195 17.67 5.74 8.53
CA ILE A 195 17.43 7.06 9.11
C ILE A 195 16.53 7.92 8.19
N ALA A 196 16.67 7.79 6.87
CA ALA A 196 15.89 8.57 5.92
C ALA A 196 14.41 8.19 6.00
N SER A 197 14.10 6.90 6.03
CA SER A 197 12.73 6.40 6.22
C SER A 197 12.18 6.76 7.61
N ALA A 198 13.01 6.80 8.65
CA ALA A 198 12.58 7.22 9.98
C ALA A 198 12.15 8.70 10.00
N ALA A 199 12.92 9.58 9.37
CA ALA A 199 12.59 11.01 9.25
C ALA A 199 11.33 11.25 8.41
N GLU A 200 11.16 10.50 7.33
CA GLU A 200 9.94 10.57 6.51
C GLU A 200 8.72 10.05 7.28
N MET A 201 8.83 8.98 8.07
CA MET A 201 7.75 8.48 8.92
C MET A 201 7.30 9.53 9.94
N LEU A 202 8.22 10.21 10.61
CA LEU A 202 7.91 11.32 11.52
C LEU A 202 7.13 12.44 10.79
N THR A 203 7.53 12.74 9.55
CA THR A 203 6.85 13.74 8.72
C THR A 203 5.41 13.31 8.43
N LEU A 204 5.19 12.06 8.04
CA LEU A 204 3.85 11.52 7.78
C LEU A 204 2.98 11.52 9.04
N VAL A 205 3.52 11.11 10.19
CA VAL A 205 2.82 11.17 11.48
C VAL A 205 2.37 12.60 11.78
N ASN A 206 3.26 13.59 11.61
CA ASN A 206 2.93 14.98 11.86
C ASN A 206 1.93 15.56 10.85
N GLN A 207 1.92 15.11 9.62
CA GLN A 207 0.88 15.46 8.65
C GLN A 207 -0.51 14.94 9.09
N GLU A 208 -0.61 13.71 9.58
CA GLU A 208 -1.88 13.17 10.10
C GLU A 208 -2.34 13.91 11.36
N ARG A 209 -1.41 14.29 12.24
CA ARG A 209 -1.70 15.09 13.42
C ARG A 209 -2.19 16.50 13.05
N ASP A 210 -1.58 17.15 12.07
CA ASP A 210 -2.01 18.47 11.55
C ASP A 210 -3.42 18.41 10.95
N LYS A 211 -3.72 17.38 10.13
CA LYS A 211 -5.08 17.13 9.62
C LYS A 211 -6.12 16.96 10.73
N ALA A 212 -5.71 16.43 11.87
CA ALA A 212 -6.54 16.26 13.06
C ALA A 212 -6.56 17.50 14.00
N GLY A 213 -5.88 18.58 13.65
CA GLY A 213 -5.77 19.79 14.48
C GLY A 213 -4.91 19.61 15.74
N LEU A 214 -4.00 18.65 15.75
CA LEU A 214 -3.13 18.33 16.88
C LEU A 214 -1.76 18.98 16.72
N LYS A 215 -1.11 19.28 17.84
CA LYS A 215 0.29 19.72 17.83
C LYS A 215 1.20 18.62 17.28
N PRO A 216 2.24 18.96 16.50
CA PRO A 216 3.22 17.98 16.05
C PRO A 216 3.97 17.37 17.23
N VAL A 217 4.39 16.12 17.09
CA VAL A 217 5.37 15.51 17.98
C VAL A 217 6.77 15.88 17.53
N THR A 218 7.69 16.00 18.50
CA THR A 218 9.12 16.27 18.23
C THR A 218 9.90 14.95 18.18
N VAL A 219 10.93 14.91 17.35
CA VAL A 219 11.85 13.76 17.34
C VAL A 219 12.58 13.66 18.68
N ASP A 220 12.66 12.43 19.20
CA ASP A 220 13.46 12.10 20.38
C ASP A 220 14.50 11.03 19.99
N PRO A 221 15.80 11.39 19.97
CA PRO A 221 16.84 10.46 19.56
C PRO A 221 17.03 9.26 20.50
N GLU A 222 16.72 9.40 21.78
CA GLU A 222 16.84 8.31 22.75
C GLU A 222 15.72 7.29 22.52
N LEU A 223 14.49 7.76 22.34
CA LEU A 223 13.36 6.90 21.90
C LEU A 223 13.65 6.24 20.55
N ALA A 224 14.25 6.97 19.59
CA ALA A 224 14.60 6.41 18.29
C ALA A 224 15.64 5.28 18.41
N SER A 225 16.61 5.42 19.30
CA SER A 225 17.61 4.38 19.55
C SER A 225 16.97 3.08 20.09
N VAL A 226 16.03 3.20 21.02
CA VAL A 226 15.26 2.05 21.55
C VAL A 226 14.44 1.41 20.46
N ALA A 227 13.75 2.23 19.64
CA ALA A 227 12.95 1.78 18.53
C ALA A 227 13.75 1.03 17.46
N VAL A 228 14.96 1.52 17.10
CA VAL A 228 15.86 0.83 16.18
C VAL A 228 16.31 -0.51 16.76
N ALA A 229 16.74 -0.53 18.03
CA ALA A 229 17.18 -1.75 18.69
C ALA A 229 16.09 -2.83 18.70
N HIS A 230 14.84 -2.46 18.96
CA HIS A 230 13.71 -3.39 18.94
C HIS A 230 13.38 -3.88 17.52
N SER A 231 13.40 -2.99 16.52
CA SER A 231 13.22 -3.37 15.11
C SER A 231 14.30 -4.35 14.63
N GLU A 232 15.55 -4.12 15.05
CA GLU A 232 16.67 -5.01 14.72
C GLU A 232 16.55 -6.38 15.42
N GLU A 233 16.15 -6.37 16.69
CA GLU A 233 15.94 -7.57 17.49
C GLU A 233 14.86 -8.47 16.88
N MET A 234 13.73 -7.92 16.46
CA MET A 234 12.65 -8.66 15.79
C MET A 234 13.15 -9.38 14.54
N PHE A 235 13.97 -8.73 13.70
CA PHE A 235 14.58 -9.38 12.56
C PHE A 235 15.57 -10.48 12.94
N ARG A 236 16.42 -10.23 13.94
CA ARG A 236 17.47 -11.19 14.36
C ARG A 236 16.90 -12.43 15.00
N LEU A 237 15.88 -12.27 15.83
CA LEU A 237 15.27 -13.38 16.55
C LEU A 237 14.13 -14.06 15.78
N GLY A 238 13.59 -13.40 14.74
CA GLY A 238 12.52 -13.94 13.89
C GLY A 238 11.16 -13.92 14.57
N TYR A 239 10.82 -12.82 15.19
CA TYR A 239 9.49 -12.60 15.78
C TYR A 239 8.97 -11.21 15.45
N PHE A 240 7.68 -10.98 15.67
CA PHE A 240 7.04 -9.68 15.56
C PHE A 240 6.06 -9.51 16.72
N ALA A 241 6.41 -8.69 17.71
CA ALA A 241 5.62 -8.45 18.91
C ALA A 241 6.09 -7.22 19.67
N HIS A 242 5.17 -6.65 20.46
CA HIS A 242 5.50 -5.60 21.44
C HIS A 242 6.38 -6.11 22.58
N VAL A 243 6.12 -7.32 23.05
CA VAL A 243 6.90 -7.95 24.13
C VAL A 243 8.04 -8.73 23.52
N SER A 244 9.26 -8.32 23.83
CA SER A 244 10.47 -9.03 23.44
C SER A 244 10.74 -10.23 24.36
N PRO A 245 11.19 -11.37 23.82
CA PRO A 245 11.65 -12.48 24.64
C PRO A 245 12.97 -12.17 25.39
N VAL A 246 13.65 -11.09 25.07
CA VAL A 246 14.97 -10.72 25.65
C VAL A 246 14.90 -9.39 26.39
N SER A 247 14.31 -8.36 25.76
CA SER A 247 14.29 -6.99 26.29
C SER A 247 12.96 -6.59 26.96
N GLY A 248 11.99 -7.51 27.07
CA GLY A 248 10.75 -7.31 27.81
C GLY A 248 9.70 -6.46 27.09
N GLU A 249 8.86 -5.79 27.86
CA GLU A 249 7.81 -4.89 27.39
C GLU A 249 8.40 -3.55 26.88
N PRO A 250 7.63 -2.74 26.12
CA PRO A 250 8.07 -1.40 25.71
C PRO A 250 8.56 -0.55 26.89
N SER A 251 7.85 -0.56 28.01
CA SER A 251 8.27 0.14 29.23
C SER A 251 9.62 -0.35 29.77
N ASP A 252 9.88 -1.67 29.77
CA ASP A 252 11.14 -2.23 30.26
C ASP A 252 12.32 -1.73 29.40
N ARG A 253 12.14 -1.61 28.09
CA ARG A 253 13.16 -1.09 27.17
C ARG A 253 13.47 0.39 27.40
N LEU A 254 12.41 1.19 27.64
CA LEU A 254 12.57 2.63 27.95
C LEU A 254 13.23 2.83 29.31
N ASP A 255 12.83 2.07 30.32
CA ASP A 255 13.42 2.13 31.67
C ASP A 255 14.87 1.70 31.67
N ALA A 256 15.22 0.64 30.92
CA ALA A 256 16.60 0.19 30.75
C ALA A 256 17.49 1.24 30.03
N ALA A 257 16.89 2.04 29.15
CA ALA A 257 17.57 3.17 28.50
C ALA A 257 17.63 4.44 29.36
N GLY A 258 17.02 4.45 30.56
CA GLY A 258 16.97 5.61 31.45
C GLY A 258 16.06 6.74 30.98
N ILE A 259 15.17 6.47 30.05
CA ILE A 259 14.27 7.47 29.45
C ILE A 259 13.14 7.79 30.43
N GLN A 260 12.94 9.08 30.69
CA GLN A 260 11.85 9.54 31.56
C GLN A 260 10.60 9.82 30.73
N TYR A 261 9.46 9.28 31.19
CA TYR A 261 8.15 9.48 30.55
C TYR A 261 7.02 9.44 31.58
N LEU A 262 5.90 10.09 31.29
CA LEU A 262 4.67 10.01 32.08
C LEU A 262 3.69 8.98 31.51
N ALA A 263 3.73 8.80 30.21
CA ALA A 263 2.99 7.77 29.50
C ALA A 263 3.75 7.45 28.21
N THR A 264 3.64 6.21 27.78
CA THR A 264 4.24 5.72 26.52
C THR A 264 3.23 4.98 25.67
N GLY A 265 3.54 4.81 24.41
CA GLY A 265 2.79 3.99 23.46
C GLY A 265 3.69 3.53 22.34
N GLU A 266 3.52 2.31 21.92
CA GLU A 266 4.30 1.72 20.84
C GLU A 266 3.41 1.32 19.67
N ASN A 267 3.89 1.57 18.46
CA ASN A 267 3.33 1.02 17.23
C ASN A 267 4.40 0.20 16.52
N LEU A 268 4.01 -0.95 16.01
CA LEU A 268 4.87 -1.82 15.23
C LEU A 268 4.29 -2.06 13.83
N ALA A 269 5.16 -2.05 12.82
CA ALA A 269 4.80 -2.49 11.48
C ALA A 269 5.96 -3.25 10.82
N TYR A 270 5.63 -4.35 10.15
CA TYR A 270 6.51 -5.03 9.23
C TYR A 270 5.95 -4.90 7.82
N ALA A 271 6.67 -4.27 6.89
CA ALA A 271 6.13 -3.87 5.60
C ALA A 271 7.18 -3.87 4.49
N SER A 272 6.70 -3.88 3.24
CA SER A 272 7.54 -3.76 2.04
C SER A 272 8.06 -2.35 1.79
N SER A 273 7.40 -1.32 2.35
CA SER A 273 7.79 0.09 2.23
C SER A 273 7.26 0.93 3.39
N LEU A 274 7.85 2.12 3.57
CA LEU A 274 7.43 3.11 4.55
C LEU A 274 5.95 3.52 4.39
N ARG A 275 5.51 3.80 3.16
CA ARG A 275 4.12 4.22 2.91
C ARG A 275 3.12 3.14 3.26
N VAL A 276 3.44 1.90 2.92
CA VAL A 276 2.62 0.73 3.29
C VAL A 276 2.55 0.58 4.80
N ALA A 277 3.67 0.74 5.52
CA ALA A 277 3.70 0.73 6.98
C ALA A 277 2.81 1.83 7.58
N HIS A 278 2.98 3.07 7.11
CA HIS A 278 2.21 4.22 7.62
C HIS A 278 0.71 4.05 7.39
N LEU A 279 0.30 3.64 6.18
CA LEU A 279 -1.11 3.39 5.88
C LEU A 279 -1.68 2.26 6.74
N GLY A 280 -0.93 1.17 6.92
CA GLY A 280 -1.35 0.08 7.81
C GLY A 280 -1.56 0.53 9.25
N LEU A 281 -0.63 1.34 9.77
CA LEU A 281 -0.76 1.92 11.11
C LEU A 281 -1.98 2.86 11.22
N MET A 282 -2.22 3.70 10.23
CA MET A 282 -3.37 4.62 10.22
C MET A 282 -4.71 3.91 10.05
N ASN A 283 -4.76 2.78 9.35
CA ASN A 283 -5.98 1.98 9.18
C ASN A 283 -6.26 1.06 10.37
N SER A 284 -5.30 0.84 11.25
CA SER A 284 -5.49 0.11 12.51
C SER A 284 -6.00 1.07 13.60
N PRO A 285 -7.19 0.86 14.20
CA PRO A 285 -7.74 1.76 15.22
C PRO A 285 -6.82 1.98 16.41
N SER A 286 -6.13 0.94 16.90
CA SER A 286 -5.20 1.03 18.04
C SER A 286 -3.95 1.84 17.72
N HIS A 287 -3.32 1.58 16.57
CA HIS A 287 -2.11 2.30 16.16
C HIS A 287 -2.41 3.75 15.79
N ARG A 288 -3.52 3.99 15.10
CA ARG A 288 -4.01 5.36 14.81
C ARG A 288 -4.29 6.13 16.10
N ALA A 289 -4.82 5.46 17.13
CA ALA A 289 -5.06 6.10 18.42
C ALA A 289 -3.76 6.61 19.07
N ASN A 290 -2.64 5.88 18.93
CA ASN A 290 -1.32 6.35 19.37
C ASN A 290 -0.85 7.53 18.52
N ILE A 291 -0.91 7.45 17.20
CA ILE A 291 -0.49 8.53 16.28
C ILE A 291 -1.26 9.82 16.56
N LEU A 292 -2.57 9.73 16.80
CA LEU A 292 -3.45 10.87 17.04
C LEU A 292 -3.70 11.16 18.54
N ASN A 293 -2.90 10.60 19.45
CA ASN A 293 -3.03 10.88 20.86
C ASN A 293 -2.51 12.30 21.17
N PRO A 294 -3.37 13.22 21.67
CA PRO A 294 -2.97 14.61 21.95
C PRO A 294 -1.97 14.73 23.10
N ARG A 295 -1.84 13.69 23.93
CA ARG A 295 -0.93 13.69 25.07
C ARG A 295 0.53 13.48 24.66
N PHE A 296 0.78 12.73 23.59
CA PHE A 296 2.14 12.47 23.14
C PHE A 296 2.77 13.72 22.53
N THR A 297 3.97 14.03 22.99
CA THR A 297 4.77 15.20 22.58
C THR A 297 6.08 14.83 21.93
N ARG A 298 6.59 13.60 22.16
CA ARG A 298 7.84 13.06 21.63
C ARG A 298 7.59 11.78 20.87
N LEU A 299 8.42 11.53 19.85
CA LEU A 299 8.37 10.33 19.04
C LEU A 299 9.79 9.91 18.64
N GLY A 300 10.14 8.66 18.96
CA GLY A 300 11.25 7.96 18.36
C GLY A 300 10.78 7.01 17.28
N VAL A 301 11.38 7.07 16.10
CA VAL A 301 11.09 6.15 15.01
C VAL A 301 12.33 5.33 14.70
N GLY A 302 12.23 4.01 14.83
CA GLY A 302 13.24 3.06 14.42
C GLY A 302 12.81 2.34 13.15
N VAL A 303 13.60 2.45 12.09
CA VAL A 303 13.37 1.75 10.84
C VAL A 303 14.58 0.91 10.49
N VAL A 304 14.43 -0.40 10.52
CA VAL A 304 15.49 -1.32 10.13
C VAL A 304 15.10 -1.99 8.81
N ARG A 305 15.99 -1.90 7.84
CA ARG A 305 15.82 -2.48 6.52
C ARG A 305 16.67 -3.72 6.33
N SER A 306 16.07 -4.78 5.81
CA SER A 306 16.78 -5.95 5.30
C SER A 306 16.84 -5.90 3.77
N SER A 307 17.93 -6.38 3.19
CA SER A 307 18.15 -6.41 1.74
C SER A 307 17.09 -7.20 0.96
N ASN A 308 16.45 -8.19 1.59
CA ASN A 308 15.52 -9.13 0.93
C ASN A 308 14.25 -9.44 1.73
N ARG A 309 14.04 -8.80 2.91
CA ARG A 309 12.90 -9.08 3.78
C ARG A 309 12.04 -7.84 4.07
N GLY A 310 12.32 -6.69 3.45
CA GLY A 310 11.56 -5.46 3.69
C GLY A 310 12.02 -4.69 4.92
N PHE A 311 11.08 -4.02 5.58
CA PHE A 311 11.35 -3.05 6.63
C PHE A 311 10.60 -3.42 7.91
N MET A 312 11.28 -3.27 9.05
CA MET A 312 10.68 -3.30 10.38
C MET A 312 10.61 -1.88 10.92
N PHE A 313 9.44 -1.48 11.37
CA PHE A 313 9.17 -0.14 11.92
C PHE A 313 8.73 -0.27 13.37
N THR A 314 9.35 0.52 14.21
CA THR A 314 8.92 0.76 15.59
C THR A 314 8.73 2.26 15.79
N GLN A 315 7.58 2.67 16.30
CA GLN A 315 7.29 4.03 16.74
C GLN A 315 7.12 4.02 18.25
N GLU A 316 8.03 4.69 18.97
CA GLU A 316 7.96 4.88 20.42
C GLU A 316 7.48 6.30 20.74
N PHE A 317 6.26 6.39 21.27
CA PHE A 317 5.67 7.66 21.70
C PHE A 317 5.87 7.88 23.19
N ALA A 318 6.10 9.13 23.61
CA ALA A 318 6.19 9.51 25.00
C ALA A 318 5.58 10.88 25.31
N VAL A 319 5.20 11.04 26.60
CA VAL A 319 4.78 12.32 27.20
C VAL A 319 5.88 12.87 28.05
#